data_a1019eb64db4665e0b960fdb89fab1e3
#
_entry.id   a1019eb64db4665e0b960fdb89fab1e3
#
_cell.length_a   1.000
_cell.length_b   1.000
_cell.length_c   1.000
_cell.angle_alpha   90.00
_cell.angle_beta   90.00
_cell.angle_gamma   90.00
#
_symmetry.space_group_name_H-M   'P 1'
#
loop_
_entity.id
_entity.type
_entity.pdbx_description
1 polymer ?
#
loop_
_entity_poly.entity_id
_entity_poly.type
_entity_poly.pdbx_seq_one_letter_code
_entity_poly.pdbx_strand_id
1 'polypeptide(L)'
;MAGRRRKKSGGRSYAWRYRGRIVACVFVEVIIICALVIMIGWNKGVKEWFEQFEQPVLKEVDISGINSPNAILMQARGGKILGEINGEAQIYPASMTKIMTVILGIENFDDLDEKITLTNEMFSGLYEQDATQAGFQPGEEVRVIDLLYGAMLPSGAECCIALADTISGSEADFAELMNKKAGKLGMENTHFCDSTGLHNPDHYSTVKDIAVLMKYCIKNDTFREIVETSRHSTGVTNIHPDGITYYSTMFKNLSDPTVTGGKILGGKTGYTSEAGHCLVSFAAIEEKMNDNNK
;
A
#
# COMPACT_ATOMS: atom_id res chain seq x y z
N MET A 1 2.00 -64.52 -63.71
CA MET A 1 1.19 -63.32 -63.53
C MET A 1 1.97 -62.38 -62.59
N ALA A 2 2.45 -61.25 -63.13
CA ALA A 2 3.32 -60.32 -62.38
C ALA A 2 2.53 -59.18 -61.79
N GLY A 3 2.55 -59.05 -60.46
CA GLY A 3 1.91 -57.93 -59.69
C GLY A 3 2.88 -56.77 -59.51
N ARG A 4 2.62 -55.64 -60.20
CA ARG A 4 3.39 -54.40 -60.09
C ARG A 4 3.10 -53.71 -58.76
N ARG A 5 4.11 -53.59 -57.86
CA ARG A 5 4.10 -52.68 -56.71
C ARG A 5 4.30 -51.24 -57.19
N ARG A 6 3.36 -50.36 -57.01
CA ARG A 6 3.52 -48.91 -57.17
C ARG A 6 4.20 -48.33 -55.93
N LYS A 7 5.40 -47.73 -56.12
CA LYS A 7 6.08 -46.89 -55.13
C LYS A 7 5.29 -45.56 -54.98
N LYS A 8 4.78 -45.28 -53.78
CA LYS A 8 4.38 -43.93 -53.40
C LYS A 8 5.66 -43.22 -52.90
N SER A 9 6.16 -42.27 -53.67
CA SER A 9 7.23 -41.36 -53.25
C SER A 9 6.71 -39.92 -53.37
N GLY A 10 6.96 -39.11 -52.39
CA GLY A 10 7.04 -37.66 -52.61
C GLY A 10 5.98 -36.76 -52.04
N GLY A 11 5.62 -36.90 -50.76
CA GLY A 11 4.74 -35.90 -50.10
C GLY A 11 5.32 -35.15 -48.91
N ARG A 12 6.49 -35.61 -48.40
CA ARG A 12 7.04 -35.03 -47.13
C ARG A 12 8.09 -33.93 -47.31
N SER A 13 8.65 -33.70 -48.48
CA SER A 13 9.76 -32.74 -48.64
C SER A 13 9.28 -31.28 -48.88
N TYR A 14 8.09 -31.09 -49.45
CA TYR A 14 7.59 -29.73 -49.73
C TYR A 14 7.11 -28.97 -48.49
N ALA A 15 6.46 -29.62 -47.55
CA ALA A 15 5.96 -29.00 -46.32
C ALA A 15 7.08 -28.53 -45.38
N TRP A 16 8.23 -29.24 -45.37
CA TRP A 16 9.39 -28.87 -44.55
C TRP A 16 10.15 -27.66 -45.10
N ARG A 17 10.27 -27.55 -46.43
CA ARG A 17 10.88 -26.37 -47.10
C ARG A 17 10.03 -25.12 -46.96
N TYR A 18 8.69 -25.25 -46.93
CA TYR A 18 7.77 -24.10 -46.72
C TYR A 18 7.80 -23.59 -45.29
N ARG A 19 7.83 -24.50 -44.30
CA ARG A 19 7.99 -24.13 -42.89
C ARG A 19 9.32 -23.43 -42.58
N GLY A 20 10.41 -23.93 -43.17
CA GLY A 20 11.71 -23.27 -43.01
C GLY A 20 11.77 -21.86 -43.63
N ARG A 21 11.09 -21.63 -44.75
CA ARG A 21 11.00 -20.29 -45.34
C ARG A 21 10.14 -19.33 -44.55
N ILE A 22 9.02 -19.78 -43.99
CA ILE A 22 8.17 -18.95 -43.12
C ILE A 22 8.93 -18.56 -41.83
N VAL A 23 9.60 -19.51 -41.19
CA VAL A 23 10.42 -19.24 -39.99
C VAL A 23 11.56 -18.26 -40.33
N ALA A 24 12.21 -18.38 -41.47
CA ALA A 24 13.28 -17.46 -41.89
C ALA A 24 12.73 -16.05 -42.18
N CYS A 25 11.56 -15.94 -42.81
CA CYS A 25 10.91 -14.63 -43.05
C CYS A 25 10.51 -13.94 -41.72
N VAL A 26 9.93 -14.68 -40.77
CA VAL A 26 9.56 -14.12 -39.45
C VAL A 26 10.84 -13.70 -38.68
N PHE A 27 11.93 -14.44 -38.75
CA PHE A 27 13.20 -14.04 -38.13
C PHE A 27 13.78 -12.77 -38.74
N VAL A 28 13.72 -12.62 -40.06
CA VAL A 28 14.17 -11.41 -40.77
C VAL A 28 13.28 -10.19 -40.41
N GLU A 29 11.99 -10.38 -40.33
CA GLU A 29 11.05 -9.30 -39.89
C GLU A 29 11.34 -8.88 -38.45
N VAL A 30 11.54 -9.80 -37.51
CA VAL A 30 11.91 -9.50 -36.13
C VAL A 30 13.25 -8.75 -36.04
N ILE A 31 14.25 -9.14 -36.82
CA ILE A 31 15.55 -8.45 -36.88
C ILE A 31 15.37 -7.02 -37.45
N ILE A 32 14.55 -6.86 -38.49
CA ILE A 32 14.26 -5.53 -39.06
C ILE A 32 13.52 -4.66 -38.04
N ILE A 33 12.54 -5.20 -37.33
CA ILE A 33 11.82 -4.48 -36.28
C ILE A 33 12.77 -4.10 -35.13
N CYS A 34 13.63 -5.01 -34.70
CA CYS A 34 14.65 -4.70 -33.68
C CYS A 34 15.64 -3.64 -34.15
N ALA A 35 16.11 -3.71 -35.42
CA ALA A 35 16.99 -2.71 -35.99
C ALA A 35 16.30 -1.33 -36.16
N LEU A 36 15.01 -1.32 -36.53
CA LEU A 36 14.20 -0.11 -36.59
C LEU A 36 13.98 0.48 -35.19
N VAL A 37 13.71 -0.34 -34.20
CA VAL A 37 13.56 0.11 -32.79
C VAL A 37 14.88 0.68 -32.27
N ILE A 38 16.02 0.07 -32.59
CA ILE A 38 17.35 0.58 -32.24
C ILE A 38 17.65 1.90 -32.97
N MET A 39 17.35 2.00 -34.28
CA MET A 39 17.53 3.24 -35.05
C MET A 39 16.56 4.35 -34.59
N ILE A 40 15.32 4.02 -34.26
CA ILE A 40 14.37 4.95 -33.69
C ILE A 40 14.80 5.39 -32.28
N GLY A 41 15.37 4.46 -31.49
CA GLY A 41 15.91 4.75 -30.15
C GLY A 41 17.07 5.78 -30.15
N TRP A 42 17.75 5.98 -31.29
CA TRP A 42 18.75 7.04 -31.45
C TRP A 42 18.19 8.35 -32.02
N ASN A 43 16.92 8.35 -32.37
CA ASN A 43 16.28 9.60 -32.85
C ASN A 43 15.92 10.49 -31.64
N LYS A 44 16.19 11.79 -31.74
CA LYS A 44 16.02 12.78 -30.68
C LYS A 44 14.65 12.69 -29.98
N GLY A 45 13.58 12.47 -30.75
CA GLY A 45 12.22 12.37 -30.21
C GLY A 45 11.94 11.14 -29.35
N VAL A 46 12.60 10.00 -29.59
CA VAL A 46 12.49 8.82 -28.75
C VAL A 46 13.31 8.99 -27.47
N LYS A 47 14.44 9.66 -27.56
CA LYS A 47 15.23 10.02 -26.38
C LYS A 47 14.43 10.94 -25.45
N GLU A 48 13.80 11.98 -26.01
CA GLU A 48 12.91 12.88 -25.28
C GLU A 48 11.69 12.16 -24.70
N TRP A 49 11.13 11.17 -25.43
CA TRP A 49 10.05 10.32 -24.93
C TRP A 49 10.53 9.41 -23.77
N PHE A 50 11.73 8.83 -23.84
CA PHE A 50 12.31 8.09 -22.72
C PHE A 50 12.71 8.98 -21.56
N GLU A 51 13.24 10.19 -21.81
CA GLU A 51 13.56 11.18 -20.77
C GLU A 51 12.30 11.65 -20.02
N GLN A 52 11.14 11.66 -20.67
CA GLN A 52 9.85 11.93 -20.02
C GLN A 52 9.46 10.83 -19.00
N PHE A 53 10.04 9.65 -19.09
CA PHE A 53 9.90 8.54 -18.12
C PHE A 53 11.10 8.41 -17.18
N GLU A 54 12.20 9.10 -17.42
CA GLU A 54 13.28 9.20 -16.45
C GLU A 54 12.78 9.98 -15.25
N GLN A 55 12.66 9.25 -14.14
CA GLN A 55 12.31 9.85 -12.84
C GLN A 55 13.38 10.89 -12.52
N PRO A 56 13.00 12.10 -12.05
CA PRO A 56 13.97 13.01 -11.49
C PRO A 56 14.79 12.25 -10.44
N VAL A 57 16.10 12.23 -10.61
CA VAL A 57 17.00 11.62 -9.62
C VAL A 57 16.95 12.50 -8.38
N LEU A 58 16.04 12.20 -7.48
CA LEU A 58 15.97 12.87 -6.18
C LEU A 58 17.29 12.63 -5.47
N LYS A 59 17.91 13.72 -5.02
CA LYS A 59 19.15 13.68 -4.24
C LYS A 59 18.85 13.18 -2.83
N GLU A 60 19.86 12.62 -2.20
CA GLU A 60 19.80 12.36 -0.77
C GLU A 60 19.50 13.65 -0.01
N VAL A 61 18.73 13.52 1.04
CA VAL A 61 18.29 14.62 1.91
C VAL A 61 18.91 14.40 3.28
N ASP A 62 19.59 15.41 3.78
CA ASP A 62 20.06 15.39 5.17
C ASP A 62 18.86 15.56 6.10
N ILE A 63 18.56 14.52 6.86
CA ILE A 63 17.50 14.49 7.87
C ILE A 63 18.07 14.43 9.30
N SER A 64 19.38 14.65 9.49
CA SER A 64 20.03 14.60 10.80
C SER A 64 19.52 15.64 11.80
N GLY A 65 18.87 16.72 11.29
CA GLY A 65 18.29 17.78 12.11
C GLY A 65 16.95 17.47 12.76
N ILE A 66 16.33 16.30 12.49
CA ILE A 66 15.07 15.92 13.14
C ILE A 66 15.32 15.26 14.51
N ASN A 67 14.39 15.49 15.46
CA ASN A 67 14.54 14.98 16.84
C ASN A 67 14.12 13.51 17.00
N SER A 68 13.72 12.83 15.93
CA SER A 68 13.28 11.43 15.98
C SER A 68 14.49 10.50 16.02
N PRO A 69 14.54 9.51 16.94
CA PRO A 69 15.63 8.53 16.98
C PRO A 69 15.61 7.57 15.79
N ASN A 70 14.47 7.38 15.17
CA ASN A 70 14.29 6.53 13.99
C ASN A 70 13.48 7.29 12.96
N ALA A 71 13.99 7.40 11.73
CA ALA A 71 13.29 8.09 10.65
C ALA A 71 13.72 7.58 9.29
N ILE A 72 12.81 7.67 8.32
CA ILE A 72 13.10 7.36 6.94
C ILE A 72 12.33 8.30 6.01
N LEU A 73 13.00 8.75 4.97
CA LEU A 73 12.40 9.44 3.83
C LEU A 73 12.55 8.55 2.60
N MET A 74 11.43 8.06 2.09
CA MET A 74 11.39 7.15 0.95
C MET A 74 10.59 7.76 -0.20
N GLN A 75 11.13 7.68 -1.40
CA GLN A 75 10.38 8.01 -2.60
C GLN A 75 9.28 6.97 -2.83
N ALA A 76 8.02 7.40 -2.87
CA ALA A 76 6.88 6.51 -3.05
C ALA A 76 6.95 5.75 -4.40
N ARG A 77 7.38 6.42 -5.47
CA ARG A 77 7.63 5.79 -6.76
C ARG A 77 9.06 5.25 -6.80
N GLY A 78 9.23 3.95 -7.06
CA GLY A 78 10.54 3.29 -7.09
C GLY A 78 11.07 2.83 -5.72
N GLY A 79 10.74 3.49 -4.60
CA GLY A 79 11.15 3.07 -3.26
C GLY A 79 12.59 3.44 -2.89
N LYS A 80 13.19 4.42 -3.60
CA LYS A 80 14.52 4.91 -3.26
C LYS A 80 14.49 5.58 -1.88
N ILE A 81 15.40 5.21 -0.99
CA ILE A 81 15.63 5.90 0.27
C ILE A 81 16.40 7.18 -0.01
N LEU A 82 15.91 8.30 0.49
CA LEU A 82 16.47 9.63 0.31
C LEU A 82 17.17 10.15 1.57
N GLY A 83 16.84 9.57 2.72
CA GLY A 83 17.47 9.85 4.01
C GLY A 83 16.95 8.89 5.05
N GLU A 84 17.80 8.50 6.00
CA GLU A 84 17.41 7.61 7.09
C GLU A 84 18.21 7.88 8.36
N ILE A 85 17.57 7.60 9.50
CA ILE A 85 18.18 7.53 10.82
C ILE A 85 17.69 6.21 11.42
N ASN A 86 18.62 5.28 11.69
CA ASN A 86 18.32 3.97 12.28
C ASN A 86 17.13 3.26 11.57
N GLY A 87 17.12 3.26 10.23
CA GLY A 87 16.00 2.78 9.39
C GLY A 87 15.60 1.33 9.65
N GLU A 88 16.57 0.48 10.00
CA GLU A 88 16.39 -0.96 10.29
C GLU A 88 16.25 -1.26 11.80
N ALA A 89 16.32 -0.26 12.68
CA ALA A 89 16.16 -0.49 14.11
C ALA A 89 14.74 -0.91 14.43
N GLN A 90 14.61 -1.90 15.32
CA GLN A 90 13.31 -2.36 15.81
C GLN A 90 12.61 -1.23 16.59
N ILE A 91 11.34 -1.01 16.25
CA ILE A 91 10.45 -0.06 16.93
C ILE A 91 9.14 -0.75 17.27
N TYR A 92 8.40 -0.21 18.21
CA TYR A 92 6.98 -0.51 18.41
C TYR A 92 6.15 0.42 17.51
N PRO A 93 5.36 -0.11 16.56
CA PRO A 93 4.66 0.72 15.57
C PRO A 93 3.45 1.44 16.15
N ALA A 94 2.95 1.05 17.31
CA ALA A 94 1.70 1.55 17.87
C ALA A 94 0.59 1.52 16.82
N SER A 95 -0.30 2.51 16.80
CA SER A 95 -1.42 2.58 15.84
C SER A 95 -1.02 2.75 14.36
N MET A 96 0.27 2.82 14.00
CA MET A 96 0.67 2.66 12.58
C MET A 96 0.34 1.25 12.06
N THR A 97 0.22 0.25 12.94
CA THR A 97 -0.30 -1.10 12.65
C THR A 97 -1.62 -1.08 11.89
N LYS A 98 -2.51 -0.13 12.20
CA LYS A 98 -3.84 0.00 11.59
C LYS A 98 -3.80 0.24 10.07
N ILE A 99 -2.65 0.66 9.53
CA ILE A 99 -2.45 0.74 8.08
C ILE A 99 -2.56 -0.65 7.45
N MET A 100 -1.95 -1.67 8.07
CA MET A 100 -2.05 -3.06 7.63
C MET A 100 -3.47 -3.59 7.78
N THR A 101 -4.13 -3.27 8.88
CA THR A 101 -5.52 -3.67 9.13
C THR A 101 -6.47 -3.09 8.09
N VAL A 102 -6.35 -1.80 7.80
CA VAL A 102 -7.22 -1.12 6.82
C VAL A 102 -6.99 -1.65 5.40
N ILE A 103 -5.73 -1.85 4.98
CA ILE A 103 -5.49 -2.38 3.63
C ILE A 103 -5.97 -3.82 3.48
N LEU A 104 -5.83 -4.65 4.52
CA LEU A 104 -6.39 -6.00 4.52
C LEU A 104 -7.92 -5.97 4.55
N GLY A 105 -8.55 -5.04 5.24
CA GLY A 105 -9.98 -4.81 5.16
C GLY A 105 -10.42 -4.53 3.73
N ILE A 106 -9.81 -3.56 3.07
CA ILE A 106 -10.13 -3.21 1.68
C ILE A 106 -9.93 -4.41 0.72
N GLU A 107 -8.93 -5.24 0.96
CA GLU A 107 -8.59 -6.36 0.06
C GLU A 107 -9.44 -7.63 0.28
N ASN A 108 -10.14 -7.76 1.41
CA ASN A 108 -10.86 -8.98 1.77
C ASN A 108 -12.39 -8.82 1.81
N PHE A 109 -12.92 -7.60 1.73
CA PHE A 109 -14.35 -7.36 1.56
C PHE A 109 -14.67 -7.04 0.10
N ASP A 110 -15.60 -7.79 -0.48
CA ASP A 110 -16.08 -7.55 -1.86
C ASP A 110 -17.03 -6.34 -1.93
N ASP A 111 -17.77 -6.06 -0.85
CA ASP A 111 -18.70 -4.95 -0.71
C ASP A 111 -18.40 -4.15 0.58
N LEU A 112 -17.91 -2.94 0.45
CA LEU A 112 -17.61 -2.07 1.57
C LEU A 112 -18.86 -1.42 2.21
N ASP A 113 -20.02 -1.53 1.57
CA ASP A 113 -21.30 -1.09 2.14
C ASP A 113 -22.00 -2.19 2.95
N GLU A 114 -21.50 -3.44 2.94
CA GLU A 114 -22.03 -4.48 3.82
C GLU A 114 -21.87 -4.10 5.29
N LYS A 115 -22.77 -4.62 6.13
CA LYS A 115 -22.80 -4.27 7.56
C LYS A 115 -22.29 -5.40 8.42
N ILE A 116 -21.49 -5.03 9.40
CA ILE A 116 -21.01 -5.88 10.48
C ILE A 116 -21.75 -5.50 11.76
N THR A 117 -22.29 -6.50 12.47
CA THR A 117 -22.84 -6.28 13.82
C THR A 117 -21.71 -6.41 14.84
N LEU A 118 -21.45 -5.35 15.57
CA LEU A 118 -20.40 -5.34 16.59
C LEU A 118 -20.83 -6.12 17.83
N THR A 119 -20.01 -7.05 18.27
CA THR A 119 -20.30 -7.89 19.45
C THR A 119 -19.66 -7.29 20.71
N ASN A 120 -20.08 -7.72 21.90
CA ASN A 120 -19.47 -7.29 23.15
C ASN A 120 -17.98 -7.68 23.24
N GLU A 121 -17.63 -8.81 22.66
CA GLU A 121 -16.28 -9.37 22.67
C GLU A 121 -15.30 -8.43 21.96
N MET A 122 -15.72 -7.74 20.90
CA MET A 122 -14.91 -6.78 20.14
C MET A 122 -14.50 -5.54 20.95
N PHE A 123 -15.11 -5.32 22.11
CA PHE A 123 -14.80 -4.22 23.02
C PHE A 123 -14.06 -4.69 24.28
N SER A 124 -13.86 -6.01 24.42
CA SER A 124 -13.26 -6.58 25.62
C SER A 124 -11.82 -6.08 25.82
N GLY A 125 -11.51 -5.59 27.00
CA GLY A 125 -10.17 -5.14 27.39
C GLY A 125 -9.74 -3.80 26.79
N LEU A 126 -10.53 -3.16 25.92
CA LEU A 126 -10.15 -1.89 25.29
C LEU A 126 -10.06 -0.74 26.28
N TYR A 127 -10.96 -0.69 27.25
CA TYR A 127 -10.95 0.34 28.29
C TYR A 127 -9.75 0.18 29.23
N GLU A 128 -9.46 -1.04 29.66
CA GLU A 128 -8.35 -1.35 30.56
C GLU A 128 -6.98 -1.06 29.92
N GLN A 129 -6.90 -1.17 28.60
CA GLN A 129 -5.70 -0.91 27.82
C GLN A 129 -5.59 0.55 27.33
N ASP A 130 -6.51 1.43 27.79
CA ASP A 130 -6.60 2.84 27.34
C ASP A 130 -6.60 2.98 25.81
N ALA A 131 -7.27 2.02 25.13
CA ALA A 131 -7.35 1.97 23.68
C ALA A 131 -8.26 3.09 23.15
N THR A 132 -7.80 3.80 22.14
CA THR A 132 -8.62 4.78 21.43
C THR A 132 -9.76 4.07 20.71
N GLN A 133 -10.98 4.57 20.87
CA GLN A 133 -12.18 4.06 20.23
C GLN A 133 -12.81 5.12 19.31
N ALA A 134 -13.45 4.66 18.23
CA ALA A 134 -14.16 5.52 17.28
C ALA A 134 -15.53 5.98 17.82
N GLY A 135 -16.11 5.22 18.75
CA GLY A 135 -17.35 5.57 19.43
C GLY A 135 -18.55 4.70 19.08
N PHE A 136 -18.34 3.63 18.33
CA PHE A 136 -19.36 2.62 18.11
C PHE A 136 -19.66 1.84 19.40
N GLN A 137 -20.78 1.13 19.42
CA GLN A 137 -21.25 0.39 20.59
C GLN A 137 -21.54 -1.08 20.26
N PRO A 138 -21.50 -1.96 21.25
CA PRO A 138 -21.96 -3.34 21.06
C PRO A 138 -23.41 -3.42 20.56
N GLY A 139 -23.69 -4.30 19.61
CA GLY A 139 -24.98 -4.44 18.96
C GLY A 139 -25.23 -3.45 17.82
N GLU A 140 -24.27 -2.62 17.51
CA GLU A 140 -24.36 -1.66 16.40
C GLU A 140 -24.07 -2.32 15.07
N GLU A 141 -24.90 -2.02 14.04
CA GLU A 141 -24.73 -2.48 12.67
C GLU A 141 -24.01 -1.40 11.85
N VAL A 142 -22.73 -1.61 11.57
CA VAL A 142 -21.83 -0.62 10.96
C VAL A 142 -21.35 -1.10 9.60
N ARG A 143 -21.34 -0.22 8.62
CA ARG A 143 -20.79 -0.54 7.31
C ARG A 143 -19.27 -0.73 7.40
N VAL A 144 -18.74 -1.65 6.60
CA VAL A 144 -17.29 -1.90 6.50
C VAL A 144 -16.55 -0.61 6.19
N ILE A 145 -17.01 0.20 5.25
CA ILE A 145 -16.36 1.47 4.92
C ILE A 145 -16.28 2.42 6.13
N ASP A 146 -17.30 2.47 6.97
CA ASP A 146 -17.31 3.32 8.17
C ASP A 146 -16.36 2.79 9.27
N LEU A 147 -16.17 1.46 9.34
CA LEU A 147 -15.13 0.83 10.19
C LEU A 147 -13.72 1.17 9.70
N LEU A 148 -13.49 1.13 8.39
CA LEU A 148 -12.19 1.50 7.79
C LEU A 148 -11.83 2.96 8.10
N TYR A 149 -12.78 3.88 7.95
CA TYR A 149 -12.60 5.28 8.36
C TYR A 149 -12.40 5.41 9.88
N GLY A 150 -13.16 4.66 10.67
CA GLY A 150 -13.04 4.63 12.15
C GLY A 150 -11.67 4.12 12.62
N ALA A 151 -11.10 3.11 11.96
CA ALA A 151 -9.76 2.63 12.25
C ALA A 151 -8.67 3.64 11.86
N MET A 152 -8.84 4.33 10.72
CA MET A 152 -7.81 5.22 10.19
C MET A 152 -7.81 6.61 10.83
N LEU A 153 -8.96 7.32 10.89
CA LEU A 153 -9.03 8.72 11.27
C LEU A 153 -8.90 8.93 12.77
N PRO A 154 -9.88 8.49 13.61
CA PRO A 154 -9.78 8.61 15.06
C PRO A 154 -8.91 7.54 15.71
N SER A 155 -8.48 6.51 14.94
CA SER A 155 -7.67 5.40 15.44
C SER A 155 -8.45 4.37 16.27
N GLY A 156 -9.73 4.13 15.96
CA GLY A 156 -10.64 3.22 16.69
C GLY A 156 -10.15 1.77 16.71
N ALA A 157 -9.92 1.25 17.93
CA ALA A 157 -9.46 -0.13 18.12
C ALA A 157 -10.60 -1.13 17.86
N GLU A 158 -11.82 -0.85 18.32
CA GLU A 158 -13.01 -1.67 18.08
C GLU A 158 -13.29 -1.87 16.59
N CYS A 159 -12.99 -0.86 15.77
CA CYS A 159 -13.10 -0.97 14.31
C CYS A 159 -12.13 -1.99 13.74
N CYS A 160 -10.89 -2.02 14.26
CA CYS A 160 -9.87 -2.96 13.82
C CYS A 160 -10.22 -4.39 14.21
N ILE A 161 -10.67 -4.60 15.45
CA ILE A 161 -11.08 -5.91 15.95
C ILE A 161 -12.30 -6.43 15.17
N ALA A 162 -13.28 -5.56 14.89
CA ALA A 162 -14.44 -5.93 14.10
C ALA A 162 -14.07 -6.40 12.68
N LEU A 163 -13.16 -5.67 12.02
CA LEU A 163 -12.63 -6.08 10.72
C LEU A 163 -11.86 -7.39 10.81
N ALA A 164 -10.99 -7.54 11.81
CA ALA A 164 -10.17 -8.73 12.02
C ALA A 164 -11.01 -9.99 12.25
N ASP A 165 -11.95 -9.92 13.19
CA ASP A 165 -12.84 -11.04 13.54
C ASP A 165 -13.72 -11.44 12.35
N THR A 166 -14.22 -10.46 11.60
CA THR A 166 -15.07 -10.77 10.44
C THR A 166 -14.29 -11.43 9.31
N ILE A 167 -13.05 -10.98 9.06
CA ILE A 167 -12.21 -11.49 7.95
C ILE A 167 -11.63 -12.87 8.30
N SER A 168 -11.16 -13.06 9.53
CA SER A 168 -10.35 -14.23 9.91
C SER A 168 -10.95 -15.09 11.03
N GLY A 169 -12.04 -14.65 11.65
CA GLY A 169 -12.69 -15.34 12.75
C GLY A 169 -12.07 -15.08 14.12
N SER A 170 -10.84 -14.54 14.18
CA SER A 170 -10.18 -14.11 15.41
C SER A 170 -9.07 -13.09 15.13
N GLU A 171 -8.71 -12.29 16.15
CA GLU A 171 -7.53 -11.41 16.09
C GLU A 171 -6.23 -12.19 15.85
N ALA A 172 -6.09 -13.39 16.43
CA ALA A 172 -4.89 -14.21 16.25
C ALA A 172 -4.73 -14.67 14.79
N ASP A 173 -5.79 -15.19 14.17
CA ASP A 173 -5.77 -15.59 12.76
C ASP A 173 -5.59 -14.38 11.84
N PHE A 174 -6.12 -13.23 12.22
CA PHE A 174 -5.88 -11.99 11.47
C PHE A 174 -4.43 -11.51 11.57
N ALA A 175 -3.80 -11.63 12.75
CA ALA A 175 -2.37 -11.34 12.91
C ALA A 175 -1.49 -12.24 12.01
N GLU A 176 -1.85 -13.53 11.88
CA GLU A 176 -1.19 -14.41 10.90
C GLU A 176 -1.36 -13.92 9.46
N LEU A 177 -2.56 -13.44 9.10
CA LEU A 177 -2.81 -12.85 7.79
C LEU A 177 -1.97 -11.57 7.57
N MET A 178 -1.86 -10.71 8.60
CA MET A 178 -1.00 -9.52 8.58
C MET A 178 0.48 -9.90 8.37
N ASN A 179 0.99 -10.89 9.11
CA ASN A 179 2.37 -11.36 8.99
C ASN A 179 2.64 -12.00 7.63
N LYS A 180 1.68 -12.75 7.07
CA LYS A 180 1.77 -13.26 5.70
C LYS A 180 1.81 -12.14 4.67
N LYS A 181 1.05 -11.07 4.87
CA LYS A 181 1.08 -9.88 4.01
C LYS A 181 2.40 -9.15 4.14
N ALA A 182 2.90 -8.93 5.36
CA ALA A 182 4.20 -8.33 5.62
C ALA A 182 5.32 -9.07 4.88
N GLY A 183 5.37 -10.39 4.98
CA GLY A 183 6.34 -11.21 4.23
C GLY A 183 6.24 -11.05 2.72
N LYS A 184 5.03 -10.97 2.15
CA LYS A 184 4.82 -10.71 0.71
C LYS A 184 5.31 -9.33 0.27
N LEU A 185 5.28 -8.35 1.17
CA LEU A 185 5.75 -6.98 0.92
C LEU A 185 7.25 -6.80 1.14
N GLY A 186 7.94 -7.84 1.69
CA GLY A 186 9.36 -7.77 2.04
C GLY A 186 9.63 -7.00 3.34
N MET A 187 8.67 -6.96 4.25
CA MET A 187 8.80 -6.38 5.59
C MET A 187 9.45 -7.42 6.53
N GLU A 188 10.75 -7.65 6.35
CA GLU A 188 11.47 -8.77 6.98
C GLU A 188 11.70 -8.57 8.49
N ASN A 189 11.62 -7.33 8.97
CA ASN A 189 11.83 -6.98 10.37
C ASN A 189 10.53 -6.55 11.06
N THR A 190 9.40 -7.16 10.65
CA THR A 190 8.07 -6.85 11.17
C THR A 190 7.36 -8.10 11.66
N HIS A 191 6.76 -8.00 12.84
CA HIS A 191 5.88 -9.01 13.39
C HIS A 191 4.67 -8.35 14.06
N PHE A 192 3.47 -8.71 13.63
CA PHE A 192 2.20 -8.26 14.16
C PHE A 192 1.62 -9.32 15.10
N CYS A 193 1.13 -8.90 16.28
CA CYS A 193 0.43 -9.76 17.24
C CYS A 193 -1.07 -9.48 17.30
N ASP A 194 -1.50 -8.29 16.84
CA ASP A 194 -2.89 -7.84 16.87
C ASP A 194 -3.17 -6.85 15.74
N SER A 195 -4.46 -6.52 15.54
CA SER A 195 -4.93 -5.61 14.50
C SER A 195 -4.79 -4.13 14.84
N THR A 196 -4.50 -3.79 16.10
CA THR A 196 -4.66 -2.45 16.67
C THR A 196 -3.35 -1.70 16.89
N GLY A 197 -2.27 -2.44 17.18
CA GLY A 197 -0.97 -1.91 17.60
C GLY A 197 -0.92 -1.55 19.08
N LEU A 198 -1.78 -2.12 19.91
CA LEU A 198 -1.63 -2.09 21.36
C LEU A 198 -0.31 -2.75 21.74
N HIS A 199 0.28 -2.31 22.88
CA HIS A 199 1.63 -2.74 23.20
C HIS A 199 1.71 -4.25 23.49
N ASN A 200 2.60 -4.90 22.75
CA ASN A 200 3.07 -6.25 22.99
C ASN A 200 4.57 -6.29 22.65
N PRO A 201 5.44 -6.87 23.50
CA PRO A 201 6.88 -6.95 23.22
C PRO A 201 7.24 -7.63 21.90
N ASP A 202 6.38 -8.56 21.45
CA ASP A 202 6.55 -9.30 20.19
C ASP A 202 5.89 -8.61 18.99
N HIS A 203 5.22 -7.45 19.20
CA HIS A 203 4.61 -6.63 18.15
C HIS A 203 5.57 -5.51 17.76
N TYR A 204 6.35 -5.72 16.71
CA TYR A 204 7.41 -4.79 16.31
C TYR A 204 7.47 -4.59 14.80
N SER A 205 8.16 -3.55 14.39
CA SER A 205 8.46 -3.22 12.99
C SER A 205 9.76 -2.40 12.91
N THR A 206 10.03 -1.82 11.73
CA THR A 206 11.04 -0.79 11.51
C THR A 206 10.41 0.38 10.76
N VAL A 207 11.03 1.57 10.82
CA VAL A 207 10.53 2.71 10.02
C VAL A 207 10.64 2.42 8.53
N LYS A 208 11.58 1.59 8.09
CA LYS A 208 11.72 1.15 6.72
C LYS A 208 10.54 0.26 6.29
N ASP A 209 10.18 -0.72 7.10
CA ASP A 209 9.07 -1.63 6.80
C ASP A 209 7.73 -0.88 6.78
N ILE A 210 7.51 0.05 7.72
CA ILE A 210 6.33 0.91 7.71
C ILE A 210 6.27 1.79 6.46
N ALA A 211 7.40 2.31 5.98
CA ALA A 211 7.45 3.06 4.73
C ALA A 211 7.14 2.17 3.50
N VAL A 212 7.61 0.91 3.49
CA VAL A 212 7.26 -0.09 2.48
C VAL A 212 5.76 -0.38 2.48
N LEU A 213 5.16 -0.54 3.66
CA LEU A 213 3.71 -0.73 3.81
C LEU A 213 2.93 0.48 3.27
N MET A 214 3.27 1.69 3.71
CA MET A 214 2.61 2.91 3.22
C MET A 214 2.75 3.05 1.71
N LYS A 215 3.94 2.83 1.14
CA LYS A 215 4.19 2.85 -0.30
C LYS A 215 3.31 1.85 -1.07
N TYR A 216 3.02 0.70 -0.48
CA TYR A 216 2.08 -0.26 -1.06
C TYR A 216 0.66 0.26 -1.01
N CYS A 217 0.22 0.71 0.16
CA CYS A 217 -1.17 1.11 0.43
C CYS A 217 -1.63 2.31 -0.41
N ILE A 218 -0.79 3.32 -0.59
CA ILE A 218 -1.14 4.53 -1.37
C ILE A 218 -1.35 4.27 -2.87
N LYS A 219 -1.10 3.07 -3.37
CA LYS A 219 -1.46 2.65 -4.74
C LYS A 219 -2.91 2.22 -4.86
N ASN A 220 -3.57 1.90 -3.75
CA ASN A 220 -4.97 1.56 -3.70
C ASN A 220 -5.79 2.84 -3.54
N ASP A 221 -6.71 3.09 -4.49
CA ASP A 221 -7.47 4.34 -4.53
C ASP A 221 -8.38 4.51 -3.30
N THR A 222 -9.03 3.44 -2.83
CA THR A 222 -9.86 3.46 -1.62
C THR A 222 -9.04 3.78 -0.38
N PHE A 223 -7.87 3.16 -0.24
CA PHE A 223 -6.97 3.47 0.88
C PHE A 223 -6.53 4.94 0.85
N ARG A 224 -6.18 5.44 -0.33
CA ARG A 224 -5.80 6.85 -0.51
C ARG A 224 -6.92 7.78 -0.11
N GLU A 225 -8.14 7.54 -0.59
CA GLU A 225 -9.31 8.34 -0.23
C GLU A 225 -9.49 8.40 1.30
N ILE A 226 -9.42 7.25 1.99
CA ILE A 226 -9.55 7.18 3.44
C ILE A 226 -8.45 7.97 4.14
N VAL A 227 -7.18 7.73 3.80
CA VAL A 227 -6.04 8.32 4.52
C VAL A 227 -5.84 9.81 4.22
N GLU A 228 -6.30 10.30 3.06
CA GLU A 228 -6.29 11.72 2.67
C GLU A 228 -7.45 12.51 3.29
N THR A 229 -8.45 11.80 3.83
CA THR A 229 -9.63 12.44 4.41
C THR A 229 -9.33 13.06 5.77
N SER A 230 -9.61 14.37 5.92
CA SER A 230 -9.44 15.07 7.20
C SER A 230 -10.63 14.90 8.13
N ARG A 231 -11.84 14.73 7.58
CA ARG A 231 -13.11 14.57 8.29
C ARG A 231 -14.05 13.64 7.53
N HIS A 232 -14.63 12.68 8.22
CA HIS A 232 -15.65 11.77 7.69
C HIS A 232 -16.84 11.68 8.63
N SER A 233 -18.06 11.62 8.10
CA SER A 233 -19.27 11.31 8.85
C SER A 233 -19.82 9.97 8.37
N THR A 234 -20.04 9.05 9.31
CA THR A 234 -20.58 7.73 9.02
C THR A 234 -22.01 7.80 8.53
N GLY A 235 -22.48 6.73 7.93
CA GLY A 235 -23.91 6.53 7.73
C GLY A 235 -24.67 6.41 9.05
N VAL A 236 -26.02 6.45 8.93
CA VAL A 236 -26.95 6.17 10.02
C VAL A 236 -26.82 4.70 10.42
N THR A 237 -26.78 4.43 11.74
CA THR A 237 -26.80 3.07 12.28
C THR A 237 -28.07 2.86 13.13
N ASN A 238 -28.26 1.66 13.64
CA ASN A 238 -29.35 1.36 14.57
C ASN A 238 -29.19 2.00 15.96
N ILE A 239 -27.97 2.49 16.29
CA ILE A 239 -27.67 3.14 17.59
C ILE A 239 -27.40 4.64 17.40
N HIS A 240 -26.70 5.03 16.34
CA HIS A 240 -26.40 6.42 16.01
C HIS A 240 -27.25 6.93 14.83
N PRO A 241 -28.43 7.51 15.09
CA PRO A 241 -29.35 7.97 14.04
C PRO A 241 -28.81 9.15 13.22
N ASP A 242 -27.84 9.89 13.74
CA ASP A 242 -27.18 11.01 13.05
C ASP A 242 -25.77 10.62 12.54
N GLY A 243 -25.37 9.35 12.70
CA GLY A 243 -24.02 8.88 12.46
C GLY A 243 -22.99 9.43 13.44
N ILE A 244 -21.72 9.11 13.21
CA ILE A 244 -20.59 9.63 14.00
C ILE A 244 -19.67 10.41 13.07
N THR A 245 -19.14 11.55 13.54
CA THR A 245 -18.18 12.34 12.77
C THR A 245 -16.76 12.13 13.30
N TYR A 246 -15.88 11.66 12.43
CA TYR A 246 -14.47 11.44 12.70
C TYR A 246 -13.61 12.58 12.17
N TYR A 247 -12.50 12.82 12.86
CA TYR A 247 -11.45 13.72 12.43
C TYR A 247 -10.11 12.96 12.43
N SER A 248 -9.32 13.17 11.39
CA SER A 248 -7.99 12.60 11.33
C SER A 248 -7.10 13.16 12.44
N THR A 249 -6.53 12.26 13.25
CA THR A 249 -5.59 12.62 14.32
C THR A 249 -4.34 13.33 13.79
N MET A 250 -3.92 13.01 12.56
CA MET A 250 -2.82 13.70 11.91
C MET A 250 -3.20 15.14 11.54
N PHE A 251 -4.29 15.34 10.79
CA PHE A 251 -4.71 16.66 10.32
C PHE A 251 -5.15 17.58 11.45
N LYS A 252 -5.68 17.03 12.55
CA LYS A 252 -6.03 17.81 13.74
C LYS A 252 -4.83 18.54 14.35
N ASN A 253 -3.63 17.95 14.23
CA ASN A 253 -2.40 18.49 14.76
C ASN A 253 -1.56 19.25 13.71
N LEU A 254 -2.03 19.29 12.47
CA LEU A 254 -1.36 19.95 11.35
C LEU A 254 -2.20 21.16 10.91
N SER A 255 -1.77 22.36 11.32
CA SER A 255 -2.49 23.60 11.02
C SER A 255 -2.54 23.94 9.53
N ASP A 256 -1.48 23.61 8.81
CA ASP A 256 -1.36 23.77 7.36
C ASP A 256 -0.62 22.55 6.78
N PRO A 257 -1.25 21.79 5.87
CA PRO A 257 -0.58 20.69 5.19
C PRO A 257 0.38 21.13 4.08
N THR A 258 0.40 22.42 3.74
CA THR A 258 1.27 22.97 2.68
C THR A 258 2.70 23.04 3.19
N VAL A 259 3.63 22.52 2.41
CA VAL A 259 5.07 22.60 2.67
C VAL A 259 5.77 23.24 1.45
N THR A 260 6.98 23.74 1.64
CA THR A 260 7.72 24.35 0.53
C THR A 260 7.89 23.35 -0.61
N GLY A 261 7.27 23.64 -1.76
CA GLY A 261 7.32 22.78 -2.95
C GLY A 261 6.44 21.53 -2.87
N GLY A 262 5.38 21.54 -2.05
CA GLY A 262 4.48 20.38 -1.98
C GLY A 262 3.36 20.50 -0.96
N LYS A 263 2.72 19.36 -0.73
CA LYS A 263 1.62 19.23 0.24
C LYS A 263 1.65 17.86 0.89
N ILE A 264 1.47 17.80 2.20
CA ILE A 264 1.19 16.55 2.93
C ILE A 264 -0.23 16.13 2.59
N LEU A 265 -0.39 14.93 2.05
CA LEU A 265 -1.67 14.42 1.58
C LEU A 265 -2.39 13.62 2.65
N GLY A 266 -1.68 12.82 3.43
CA GLY A 266 -2.28 11.96 4.44
C GLY A 266 -1.24 11.24 5.29
N GLY A 267 -1.72 10.49 6.29
CA GLY A 267 -0.87 9.72 7.16
C GLY A 267 -1.59 9.13 8.36
N LYS A 268 -0.83 8.44 9.21
CA LYS A 268 -1.32 7.82 10.44
C LYS A 268 -0.39 8.12 11.61
N THR A 269 -0.99 8.59 12.71
CA THR A 269 -0.30 8.76 13.99
C THR A 269 -0.39 7.50 14.84
N GLY A 270 0.54 7.33 15.77
CA GLY A 270 0.52 6.29 16.79
C GLY A 270 1.15 6.79 18.08
N TYR A 271 0.72 6.21 19.19
CA TYR A 271 1.31 6.42 20.50
C TYR A 271 1.02 5.25 21.42
N THR A 272 2.03 4.75 22.09
CA THR A 272 1.97 4.03 23.36
C THR A 272 3.09 4.54 24.25
N SER A 273 3.08 4.21 25.53
CA SER A 273 4.16 4.61 26.45
C SER A 273 5.53 4.08 26.00
N GLU A 274 5.55 2.89 25.42
CA GLU A 274 6.74 2.17 24.97
C GLU A 274 7.22 2.64 23.59
N ALA A 275 6.29 2.97 22.70
CA ALA A 275 6.59 3.43 21.33
C ALA A 275 6.98 4.91 21.27
N GLY A 276 6.45 5.72 22.21
CA GLY A 276 6.48 7.17 22.06
C GLY A 276 5.58 7.65 20.91
N HIS A 277 5.84 8.85 20.41
CA HIS A 277 5.09 9.41 19.29
C HIS A 277 5.56 8.85 17.95
N CYS A 278 4.65 8.25 17.22
CA CYS A 278 4.87 7.67 15.90
C CYS A 278 4.06 8.41 14.83
N LEU A 279 4.65 8.56 13.65
CA LEU A 279 3.98 9.14 12.49
C LEU A 279 4.52 8.50 11.21
N VAL A 280 3.63 8.12 10.33
CA VAL A 280 3.92 7.89 8.91
C VAL A 280 3.01 8.79 8.10
N SER A 281 3.58 9.50 7.13
CA SER A 281 2.84 10.39 6.24
C SER A 281 3.40 10.30 4.82
N PHE A 282 2.61 10.76 3.86
CA PHE A 282 3.06 10.92 2.48
C PHE A 282 2.64 12.30 1.95
N ALA A 283 3.44 12.78 1.01
CA ALA A 283 3.27 14.10 0.43
C ALA A 283 3.41 14.06 -1.10
N ALA A 284 2.72 14.97 -1.78
CA ALA A 284 3.02 15.33 -3.14
C ALA A 284 4.07 16.43 -3.17
N ILE A 285 5.05 16.28 -4.07
CA ILE A 285 6.06 17.32 -4.32
C ILE A 285 5.74 17.93 -5.68
N GLU A 286 5.68 19.26 -5.76
CA GLU A 286 5.58 19.99 -7.02
C GLU A 286 6.93 19.92 -7.72
N GLU A 287 6.97 19.30 -8.91
CA GLU A 287 8.13 19.40 -9.77
C GLU A 287 8.28 20.87 -10.21
N LYS A 288 9.34 21.55 -9.76
CA LYS A 288 9.75 22.79 -10.39
C LYS A 288 10.12 22.45 -11.83
N MET A 289 9.26 22.76 -12.78
CA MET A 289 9.66 22.81 -14.18
C MET A 289 10.85 23.76 -14.25
N ASN A 290 12.02 23.22 -14.61
CA ASN A 290 13.20 24.04 -14.82
C ASN A 290 12.89 25.00 -15.97
N ASP A 291 12.68 26.28 -15.66
CA ASP A 291 12.53 27.38 -16.58
C ASP A 291 13.84 27.69 -17.37
N ASN A 292 14.67 26.69 -17.60
CA ASN A 292 15.94 26.82 -18.33
C ASN A 292 15.82 26.44 -19.82
N ASN A 293 14.67 26.69 -20.45
CA ASN A 293 14.52 26.70 -21.90
C ASN A 293 13.88 28.05 -22.34
N LYS A 294 14.62 29.11 -22.18
CA LYS A 294 14.45 30.33 -22.98
C LYS A 294 15.72 30.58 -23.76
#